data_c408303f1afd242e2ed1a648f105812f
#
_entry.id   c408303f1afd242e2ed1a648f105812f
#
_cell.length_a   1.000
_cell.length_b   1.000
_cell.length_c   1.000
_cell.angle_alpha   90.00
_cell.angle_beta   90.00
_cell.angle_gamma   90.00
#
_symmetry.space_group_name_H-M   'P 1'
#
loop_
_entity.id
_entity.type
_entity.pdbx_description
1 polymer ?
#
loop_
_entity_poly.entity_id
_entity_poly.type
_entity_poly.pdbx_seq_one_letter_code
_entity_poly.pdbx_strand_id
1 'polypeptide(L)'
;AKTMPGVNSPILDWPYTEGLRMDEAMHPLTLMAFGMYGEVLPNQNGAPLRLVVPWKYGFKSAKSIVKMRFLDKEPVNSWGRSAPQEYGFYSNVNPTVDHPRWSQATERRIGEGGLLDKKRKTLMFNGYEAQVASLYAGMDLVKNF
;
A
#
# COMPACT_ATOMS: atom_id res chain seq x y z
N ALA A 1 -17.17 5.58 10.38
CA ALA A 1 -16.28 4.66 11.12
C ALA A 1 -17.07 3.74 12.08
N LYS A 2 -18.07 4.27 12.82
CA LYS A 2 -18.80 3.49 13.83
C LYS A 2 -19.45 2.19 13.34
N THR A 3 -19.69 2.07 12.04
CA THR A 3 -20.34 0.90 11.41
C THR A 3 -19.37 -0.05 10.72
N MET A 4 -18.07 0.26 10.70
CA MET A 4 -17.08 -0.63 10.07
C MET A 4 -16.76 -1.82 10.97
N PRO A 5 -16.78 -3.06 10.44
CA PRO A 5 -16.24 -4.20 11.16
C PRO A 5 -14.77 -3.96 11.57
N GLY A 6 -14.43 -4.34 12.81
CA GLY A 6 -13.05 -4.21 13.31
C GLY A 6 -12.66 -2.84 13.85
N VAL A 7 -13.53 -1.81 13.79
CA VAL A 7 -13.23 -0.46 14.32
C VAL A 7 -12.94 -0.46 15.82
N ASN A 8 -13.43 -1.44 16.54
CA ASN A 8 -13.21 -1.62 17.99
C ASN A 8 -11.97 -2.48 18.29
N SER A 9 -11.27 -2.98 17.26
CA SER A 9 -10.01 -3.72 17.46
C SER A 9 -8.92 -2.75 17.94
N PRO A 10 -8.15 -3.08 18.99
CA PRO A 10 -7.10 -2.23 19.53
C PRO A 10 -5.82 -2.20 18.67
N ILE A 11 -5.82 -2.84 17.50
CA ILE A 11 -4.63 -2.97 16.64
C ILE A 11 -4.28 -1.64 15.97
N LEU A 12 -5.28 -0.87 15.53
CA LEU A 12 -5.08 0.41 14.85
C LEU A 12 -5.94 1.51 15.47
N ASP A 13 -5.37 2.69 15.57
CA ASP A 13 -6.12 3.92 15.86
C ASP A 13 -6.95 4.34 14.64
N TRP A 14 -8.24 4.52 14.85
CA TRP A 14 -9.16 4.98 13.81
C TRP A 14 -9.44 6.50 13.92
N PRO A 15 -9.62 7.21 12.81
CA PRO A 15 -9.66 6.73 11.42
C PRO A 15 -8.29 6.31 10.88
N TYR A 16 -8.29 5.36 9.96
CA TYR A 16 -7.06 4.94 9.26
C TYR A 16 -6.42 6.14 8.54
N THR A 17 -5.14 6.33 8.75
CA THR A 17 -4.36 7.41 8.15
C THR A 17 -3.22 6.83 7.32
N GLU A 18 -3.09 7.31 6.10
CA GLU A 18 -1.99 6.97 5.21
C GLU A 18 -1.40 8.22 4.56
N GLY A 19 -0.15 8.15 4.09
CA GLY A 19 0.51 9.25 3.43
C GLY A 19 1.33 8.81 2.22
N LEU A 20 1.48 9.72 1.28
CA LEU A 20 2.38 9.61 0.14
C LEU A 20 3.23 10.87 0.06
N ARG A 21 4.45 10.76 -0.42
CA ARG A 21 5.24 11.90 -0.87
C ARG A 21 4.57 12.54 -2.09
N MET A 22 4.73 13.84 -2.31
CA MET A 22 4.01 14.55 -3.38
C MET A 22 4.32 14.03 -4.78
N ASP A 23 5.56 13.66 -5.06
CA ASP A 23 5.94 13.07 -6.33
C ASP A 23 5.34 11.67 -6.56
N GLU A 24 5.19 10.87 -5.50
CA GLU A 24 4.45 9.61 -5.55
C GLU A 24 2.95 9.84 -5.80
N ALA A 25 2.37 10.82 -5.10
CA ALA A 25 0.96 11.13 -5.21
C ALA A 25 0.58 11.68 -6.60
N MET A 26 1.51 12.40 -7.25
CA MET A 26 1.33 12.98 -8.59
C MET A 26 1.79 12.07 -9.73
N HIS A 27 2.33 10.90 -9.42
CA HIS A 27 2.79 9.96 -10.43
C HIS A 27 1.62 9.41 -11.26
N PRO A 28 1.76 9.25 -12.61
CA PRO A 28 0.67 8.75 -13.48
C PRO A 28 0.10 7.39 -13.11
N LEU A 29 0.85 6.55 -12.41
CA LEU A 29 0.37 5.25 -11.90
C LEU A 29 -0.39 5.33 -10.57
N THR A 30 -0.39 6.50 -9.91
CA THR A 30 -1.21 6.71 -8.71
C THR A 30 -2.63 7.05 -9.13
N LEU A 31 -3.57 6.22 -8.74
CA LEU A 31 -4.96 6.34 -9.16
C LEU A 31 -5.90 6.54 -7.97
N MET A 32 -6.90 7.38 -8.20
CA MET A 32 -8.07 7.50 -7.34
C MET A 32 -9.22 6.75 -8.00
N ALA A 33 -9.57 5.58 -7.46
CA ALA A 33 -10.58 4.70 -8.04
C ALA A 33 -11.92 4.83 -7.28
N PHE A 34 -13.00 4.95 -8.04
CA PHE A 34 -14.39 4.95 -7.55
C PHE A 34 -15.22 3.83 -8.17
N GLY A 35 -14.63 3.05 -9.07
CA GLY A 35 -15.24 1.90 -9.72
C GLY A 35 -14.23 0.79 -10.01
N MET A 36 -14.73 -0.40 -10.30
CA MET A 36 -13.94 -1.54 -10.78
C MET A 36 -14.82 -2.43 -11.66
N TYR A 37 -14.24 -3.00 -12.69
CA TYR A 37 -14.94 -3.89 -13.63
C TYR A 37 -16.22 -3.28 -14.26
N GLY A 38 -16.21 -1.95 -14.48
CA GLY A 38 -17.36 -1.23 -15.06
C GLY A 38 -18.45 -0.85 -14.07
N GLU A 39 -18.30 -1.14 -12.79
CA GLU A 39 -19.28 -0.85 -11.74
C GLU A 39 -18.71 0.05 -10.64
N VAL A 40 -19.59 0.69 -9.89
CA VAL A 40 -19.23 1.47 -8.70
C VAL A 40 -18.62 0.55 -7.64
N LEU A 41 -17.58 1.01 -6.94
CA LEU A 41 -16.93 0.25 -5.88
C LEU A 41 -17.92 -0.22 -4.81
N PRO A 42 -17.95 -1.51 -4.48
CA PRO A 42 -18.59 -1.99 -3.25
C PRO A 42 -17.89 -1.44 -2.01
N ASN A 43 -18.62 -1.32 -0.90
CA ASN A 43 -18.09 -0.80 0.38
C ASN A 43 -16.83 -1.53 0.83
N GLN A 44 -16.82 -2.86 0.76
CA GLN A 44 -15.66 -3.69 1.12
C GLN A 44 -14.42 -3.43 0.27
N ASN A 45 -14.60 -2.95 -0.97
CA ASN A 45 -13.50 -2.67 -1.90
C ASN A 45 -13.01 -1.22 -1.80
N GLY A 46 -13.66 -0.39 -0.97
CA GLY A 46 -13.18 0.93 -0.65
C GLY A 46 -14.05 2.10 -1.12
N ALA A 47 -15.36 1.87 -1.34
CA ALA A 47 -16.29 2.97 -1.62
C ALA A 47 -16.24 4.06 -0.52
N PRO A 48 -16.51 5.33 -0.85
CA PRO A 48 -16.82 5.86 -2.18
C PRO A 48 -15.59 6.06 -3.07
N LEU A 49 -14.40 6.16 -2.48
CA LEU A 49 -13.15 6.45 -3.17
C LEU A 49 -12.00 5.70 -2.51
N ARG A 50 -11.15 5.08 -3.31
CA ARG A 50 -9.93 4.44 -2.83
C ARG A 50 -8.71 4.90 -3.59
N LEU A 51 -7.56 4.87 -2.92
CA LEU A 51 -6.26 5.03 -3.53
C LEU A 51 -5.78 3.69 -4.12
N VAL A 52 -5.08 3.74 -5.25
CA VAL A 52 -4.34 2.62 -5.85
C VAL A 52 -2.93 3.08 -6.18
N VAL A 53 -1.94 2.45 -5.56
CA VAL A 53 -0.51 2.71 -5.80
C VAL A 53 0.14 1.36 -6.10
N PRO A 54 0.23 0.94 -7.37
CA PRO A 54 0.48 -0.45 -7.75
C PRO A 54 1.89 -0.96 -7.41
N TRP A 55 2.86 -0.08 -7.19
CA TRP A 55 4.23 -0.45 -6.85
C TRP A 55 4.52 -0.53 -5.35
N LYS A 56 3.51 -0.25 -4.51
CA LYS A 56 3.61 -0.30 -3.05
C LYS A 56 2.81 -1.48 -2.48
N TYR A 57 3.14 -1.88 -1.26
CA TYR A 57 2.33 -2.86 -0.55
C TYR A 57 0.90 -2.37 -0.35
N GLY A 58 -0.05 -3.30 -0.37
CA GLY A 58 -1.48 -3.01 -0.46
C GLY A 58 -2.05 -2.09 0.61
N PHE A 59 -1.47 -2.07 1.82
CA PHE A 59 -1.94 -1.19 2.90
C PHE A 59 -1.72 0.30 2.61
N LYS A 60 -0.78 0.66 1.71
CA LYS A 60 -0.58 2.02 1.22
C LYS A 60 -1.74 2.53 0.36
N SER A 61 -2.54 1.63 -0.18
CA SER A 61 -3.71 1.94 -1.01
C SER A 61 -4.96 2.11 -0.14
N ALA A 62 -5.03 3.23 0.58
CA ALA A 62 -6.10 3.53 1.51
C ALA A 62 -7.49 3.43 0.87
N LYS A 63 -8.45 2.84 1.61
CA LYS A 63 -9.85 2.64 1.18
C LYS A 63 -10.79 3.60 1.90
N SER A 64 -11.96 3.85 1.29
CA SER A 64 -13.05 4.64 1.87
C SER A 64 -12.57 6.03 2.33
N ILE A 65 -11.89 6.72 1.42
CA ILE A 65 -11.26 8.01 1.69
C ILE A 65 -12.35 9.05 1.95
N VAL A 66 -12.27 9.73 3.08
CA VAL A 66 -13.22 10.79 3.49
C VAL A 66 -12.54 12.15 3.67
N LYS A 67 -11.20 12.18 3.69
CA LYS A 67 -10.44 13.43 3.86
C LYS A 67 -9.05 13.29 3.26
N MET A 68 -8.58 14.31 2.54
CA MET A 68 -7.21 14.47 2.09
C MET A 68 -6.66 15.79 2.64
N ARG A 69 -5.36 15.79 2.99
CA ARG A 69 -4.64 16.98 3.47
C ARG A 69 -3.27 17.02 2.82
N PHE A 70 -2.84 18.22 2.46
CA PHE A 70 -1.46 18.50 2.09
C PHE A 70 -0.70 18.93 3.34
N LEU A 71 0.47 18.39 3.55
CA LEU A 71 1.31 18.64 4.71
C LEU A 71 2.72 18.99 4.25
N ASP A 72 3.42 19.80 5.03
CA ASP A 72 4.82 20.16 4.85
C ASP A 72 5.80 19.18 5.48
N LYS A 73 5.27 18.19 6.22
CA LYS A 73 6.03 17.16 6.92
C LYS A 73 5.43 15.78 6.66
N GLU A 74 6.29 14.78 6.71
CA GLU A 74 5.87 13.38 6.63
C GLU A 74 4.90 13.05 7.78
N PRO A 75 3.68 12.57 7.47
CA PRO A 75 2.74 12.14 8.49
C PRO A 75 3.11 10.76 9.04
N VAL A 76 2.80 10.54 10.30
CA VAL A 76 2.83 9.17 10.86
C VAL A 76 1.60 8.42 10.38
N ASN A 77 1.79 7.37 9.59
CA ASN A 77 0.70 6.51 9.12
C ASN A 77 0.24 5.52 10.21
N SER A 78 -0.93 4.92 10.03
CA SER A 78 -1.54 4.04 11.03
C SER A 78 -0.70 2.81 11.35
N TRP A 79 -0.13 2.14 10.34
CA TRP A 79 0.70 0.97 10.56
C TRP A 79 2.07 1.33 11.13
N GLY A 80 2.71 2.40 10.66
CA GLY A 80 3.97 2.88 11.22
C GLY A 80 3.85 3.30 12.69
N ARG A 81 2.66 3.76 13.13
CA ARG A 81 2.38 4.02 14.54
C ARG A 81 2.21 2.74 15.34
N SER A 82 1.50 1.76 14.78
CA SER A 82 1.18 0.50 15.46
C SER A 82 2.38 -0.44 15.57
N ALA A 83 3.19 -0.54 14.51
CA ALA A 83 4.32 -1.45 14.44
C ALA A 83 5.46 -0.83 13.59
N PRO A 84 6.18 0.18 14.11
CA PRO A 84 7.19 0.93 13.35
C PRO A 84 8.39 0.07 12.91
N GLN A 85 8.62 -1.04 13.58
CA GLN A 85 9.66 -2.01 13.21
C GLN A 85 9.27 -2.91 12.03
N GLU A 86 8.00 -2.90 11.61
CA GLU A 86 7.47 -3.76 10.55
C GLU A 86 7.01 -2.98 9.32
N TYR A 87 6.55 -1.74 9.51
CA TYR A 87 5.89 -0.93 8.47
C TYR A 87 6.52 0.44 8.36
N GLY A 88 7.23 0.67 7.26
CA GLY A 88 7.81 1.96 6.94
C GLY A 88 6.83 2.91 6.25
N PHE A 89 7.28 4.14 6.03
CA PHE A 89 6.48 5.15 5.34
C PHE A 89 6.32 4.85 3.85
N TYR A 90 7.40 4.50 3.18
CA TYR A 90 7.37 4.27 1.73
C TYR A 90 6.70 2.96 1.36
N SER A 91 7.04 1.88 2.04
CA SER A 91 6.48 0.54 1.84
C SER A 91 6.35 0.14 0.37
N ASN A 92 7.41 0.39 -0.37
CA ASN A 92 7.54 -0.07 -1.74
C ASN A 92 7.70 -1.59 -1.76
N VAL A 93 7.13 -2.26 -2.76
CA VAL A 93 7.37 -3.70 -2.93
C VAL A 93 8.85 -3.91 -3.21
N ASN A 94 9.54 -4.53 -2.24
CA ASN A 94 10.97 -4.77 -2.29
C ASN A 94 11.27 -6.22 -1.88
N PRO A 95 11.61 -7.12 -2.83
CA PRO A 95 11.90 -8.52 -2.54
C PRO A 95 13.22 -8.74 -1.79
N THR A 96 14.06 -7.71 -1.65
CA THR A 96 15.35 -7.79 -0.96
C THR A 96 15.29 -7.41 0.51
N VAL A 97 14.14 -6.90 0.97
CA VAL A 97 13.88 -6.55 2.37
C VAL A 97 12.74 -7.43 2.86
N ASP A 98 13.04 -8.34 3.76
CA ASP A 98 12.04 -9.21 4.37
C ASP A 98 11.25 -8.49 5.47
N HIS A 99 9.99 -8.84 5.60
CA HIS A 99 9.21 -8.48 6.77
C HIS A 99 9.72 -9.28 7.98
N PRO A 100 9.74 -8.74 9.22
CA PRO A 100 10.26 -9.45 10.39
C PRO A 100 9.63 -10.84 10.64
N ARG A 101 8.44 -11.09 10.12
CA ARG A 101 7.69 -12.33 10.32
C ARG A 101 7.62 -13.26 9.11
N TRP A 102 8.00 -12.80 7.91
CA TRP A 102 7.98 -13.61 6.67
C TRP A 102 8.90 -13.05 5.59
N SER A 103 9.29 -13.91 4.65
CA SER A 103 10.04 -13.48 3.47
C SER A 103 9.12 -12.87 2.42
N GLN A 104 9.58 -11.79 1.79
CA GLN A 104 8.91 -11.08 0.70
C GLN A 104 9.52 -11.41 -0.68
N ALA A 105 10.47 -12.33 -0.75
CA ALA A 105 11.17 -12.70 -1.99
C ALA A 105 10.29 -13.42 -3.01
N THR A 106 9.18 -14.02 -2.57
CA THR A 106 8.27 -14.76 -3.43
C THR A 106 6.81 -14.45 -3.16
N GLU A 107 6.00 -14.51 -4.22
CA GLU A 107 4.57 -14.23 -4.18
C GLU A 107 3.74 -15.32 -4.85
N ARG A 108 2.43 -15.30 -4.60
CA ARG A 108 1.41 -16.03 -5.36
C ARG A 108 0.41 -15.05 -5.93
N ARG A 109 0.00 -15.25 -7.17
CA ARG A 109 -1.12 -14.48 -7.74
C ARG A 109 -2.46 -15.08 -7.33
N ILE A 110 -3.37 -14.23 -6.92
CA ILE A 110 -4.74 -14.63 -6.63
C ILE A 110 -5.47 -14.85 -7.95
N GLY A 111 -6.08 -16.02 -8.14
CA GLY A 111 -6.94 -16.32 -9.29
C GLY A 111 -6.24 -16.89 -10.53
N GLU A 112 -4.92 -17.05 -10.53
CA GLU A 112 -4.18 -17.63 -11.67
C GLU A 112 -3.95 -19.13 -11.58
N GLY A 113 -4.37 -19.81 -10.50
CA GLY A 113 -4.16 -21.24 -10.33
C GLY A 113 -4.88 -21.83 -9.13
N GLY A 114 -4.86 -23.12 -9.02
CA GLY A 114 -5.46 -23.87 -7.92
C GLY A 114 -4.54 -23.95 -6.69
N LEU A 115 -4.91 -24.83 -5.76
CA LEU A 115 -4.16 -25.09 -4.50
C LEU A 115 -2.67 -25.44 -4.71
N LEU A 116 -2.28 -25.82 -5.92
CA LEU A 116 -0.92 -26.26 -6.32
C LEU A 116 -0.11 -25.15 -7.01
N ASP A 117 -0.55 -23.91 -6.97
CA ASP A 117 0.15 -22.81 -7.62
C ASP A 117 1.56 -22.62 -7.10
N LYS A 118 2.51 -22.64 -8.04
CA LYS A 118 3.92 -22.39 -7.72
C LYS A 118 4.11 -20.92 -7.38
N LYS A 119 4.79 -20.65 -6.26
CA LYS A 119 5.30 -19.31 -5.96
C LYS A 119 6.22 -18.84 -7.10
N ARG A 120 6.12 -17.56 -7.42
CA ARG A 120 7.05 -16.89 -8.34
C ARG A 120 7.88 -15.86 -7.58
N LYS A 121 8.99 -15.42 -8.17
CA LYS A 121 9.77 -14.31 -7.60
C LYS A 121 8.97 -13.04 -7.59
N THR A 122 8.96 -12.34 -6.45
CA THR A 122 8.42 -10.98 -6.36
C THR A 122 9.32 -10.04 -7.15
N LEU A 123 8.73 -9.16 -7.95
CA LEU A 123 9.45 -8.16 -8.72
C LEU A 123 9.61 -6.87 -7.91
N MET A 124 10.76 -6.22 -8.03
CA MET A 124 11.00 -4.90 -7.44
C MET A 124 9.92 -3.92 -7.90
N PHE A 125 9.39 -3.11 -6.96
CA PHE A 125 8.26 -2.22 -7.22
C PHE A 125 7.05 -2.91 -7.88
N ASN A 126 6.84 -4.19 -7.54
CA ASN A 126 5.77 -5.00 -8.14
C ASN A 126 5.82 -5.07 -9.68
N GLY A 127 7.01 -4.93 -10.26
CA GLY A 127 7.26 -4.94 -11.70
C GLY A 127 7.17 -3.56 -12.38
N TYR A 128 6.98 -2.49 -11.63
CA TYR A 128 6.94 -1.12 -12.15
C TYR A 128 8.28 -0.36 -12.03
N GLU A 129 9.38 -1.09 -11.88
CA GLU A 129 10.71 -0.50 -11.67
C GLU A 129 11.08 0.54 -12.74
N ALA A 130 10.86 0.22 -14.00
CA ALA A 130 11.16 1.14 -15.11
C ALA A 130 10.42 2.49 -15.02
N GLN A 131 9.25 2.52 -14.39
CA GLN A 131 8.42 3.72 -14.27
C GLN A 131 8.68 4.52 -13.00
N VAL A 132 9.04 3.86 -11.90
CA VAL A 132 9.05 4.51 -10.59
C VAL A 132 10.40 4.54 -9.88
N ALA A 133 11.41 3.79 -10.33
CA ALA A 133 12.71 3.73 -9.64
C ALA A 133 13.38 5.10 -9.52
N SER A 134 13.18 5.98 -10.50
CA SER A 134 13.73 7.35 -10.48
C SER A 134 13.21 8.20 -9.33
N LEU A 135 12.01 7.95 -8.81
CA LEU A 135 11.47 8.63 -7.62
C LEU A 135 12.33 8.40 -6.37
N TYR A 136 13.05 7.30 -6.35
CA TYR A 136 13.83 6.84 -5.20
C TYR A 136 15.34 6.87 -5.46
N ALA A 137 15.79 7.58 -6.51
CA ALA A 137 17.20 7.69 -6.86
C ALA A 137 18.01 8.26 -5.68
N GLY A 138 19.08 7.56 -5.28
CA GLY A 138 19.91 7.94 -4.13
C GLY A 138 19.36 7.60 -2.76
N MET A 139 18.17 7.00 -2.68
CA MET A 139 17.57 6.56 -1.43
C MET A 139 18.02 5.13 -1.06
N ASP A 140 18.41 4.92 0.19
CA ASP A 140 18.65 3.59 0.74
C ASP A 140 17.29 2.91 1.01
N LEU A 141 16.90 1.99 0.14
CA LEU A 141 15.60 1.31 0.21
C LEU A 141 15.53 0.20 1.28
N VAL A 142 16.63 -0.09 1.96
CA VAL A 142 16.62 -0.98 3.15
C VAL A 142 16.25 -0.18 4.39
N LYS A 143 16.74 1.04 4.50
CA LYS A 143 16.40 1.94 5.62
C LYS A 143 15.06 2.65 5.44
N ASN A 144 14.71 2.92 4.20
CA ASN A 144 13.48 3.63 3.83
C ASN A 144 12.46 2.65 3.21
N PHE A 145 12.10 1.65 3.99
CA PHE A 145 11.12 0.64 3.60
C PHE A 145 9.66 1.07 3.85
#